data_7fce67d844a5020352621a6f14c405f9
#
_entry.id   7fce67d844a5020352621a6f14c405f9
#
_cell.length_a   1.000
_cell.length_b   1.000
_cell.length_c   1.000
_cell.angle_alpha   90.00
_cell.angle_beta   90.00
_cell.angle_gamma   90.00
#
_symmetry.space_group_name_H-M   'P 1'
#
loop_
_entity.id
_entity.type
_entity.pdbx_description
1 polymer ?
#
loop_
_entity_poly.entity_id
_entity_poly.type
_entity_poly.pdbx_seq_one_letter_code
_entity_poly.pdbx_strand_id
1 'polypeptide(L)'
;MAGASYGKALRIVSANGTLSEILVGLGLEKQLVGVDVTSTYPASLDKLPKIGHNRSIAAEGILALNPDVIIYTDQSMLSPTVVKQLNSSGKKVVAFKHEYSREGAIRLIREVGAYFNAKAQAEKMVTALQADLAKIPAPANPKKLLFIYARGTGTLMVSGAGTSLDKMFALAGHKNAVSGFNDFKPLTAESLVAANPDVLVLFSSGLESLEGIEGLLKLPGVASTNAGKNRKVVTMDGQFLTGFGPRLGKAAIELSQKVK
;
A
#
# COMPACT_ATOMS: atom_id res chain seq x y z
N MET A 1 32.58 -31.15 -9.02
CA MET A 1 32.34 -29.96 -8.18
C MET A 1 32.30 -28.75 -9.10
N ALA A 2 31.12 -28.33 -9.52
CA ALA A 2 30.94 -27.13 -10.34
C ALA A 2 30.86 -25.94 -9.40
N GLY A 3 31.93 -25.10 -9.39
CA GLY A 3 31.98 -23.87 -8.64
C GLY A 3 30.86 -22.94 -9.07
N ALA A 4 30.03 -22.52 -8.12
CA ALA A 4 29.04 -21.48 -8.33
C ALA A 4 29.78 -20.22 -8.78
N SER A 5 29.57 -19.79 -10.00
CA SER A 5 29.95 -18.47 -10.48
C SER A 5 29.28 -17.44 -9.57
N TYR A 6 30.03 -16.77 -8.72
CA TYR A 6 29.60 -15.57 -8.03
C TYR A 6 29.50 -14.45 -9.05
N GLY A 7 28.43 -14.46 -9.84
CA GLY A 7 28.03 -13.33 -10.67
C GLY A 7 27.84 -12.11 -9.77
N LYS A 8 28.23 -10.94 -10.26
CA LYS A 8 27.99 -9.63 -9.62
C LYS A 8 26.58 -9.58 -9.01
N ALA A 9 26.48 -9.19 -7.74
CA ALA A 9 25.18 -9.07 -7.07
C ALA A 9 24.26 -8.15 -7.88
N LEU A 10 23.03 -8.61 -8.13
CA LEU A 10 22.05 -7.91 -8.94
C LEU A 10 21.70 -6.56 -8.28
N ARG A 11 21.63 -5.50 -9.07
CA ARG A 11 21.23 -4.15 -8.61
C ARG A 11 19.77 -3.92 -8.96
N ILE A 12 18.91 -3.86 -7.92
CA ILE A 12 17.45 -3.80 -8.08
C ILE A 12 16.96 -2.41 -7.70
N VAL A 13 16.14 -1.80 -8.56
CA VAL A 13 15.30 -0.66 -8.19
C VAL A 13 13.86 -1.15 -8.07
N SER A 14 13.24 -0.85 -6.95
CA SER A 14 11.83 -1.18 -6.69
C SER A 14 10.97 0.08 -6.66
N ALA A 15 10.03 0.20 -7.58
CA ALA A 15 9.13 1.33 -7.72
C ALA A 15 7.75 1.07 -7.06
N ASN A 16 7.73 0.26 -5.99
CA ASN A 16 6.50 -0.02 -5.23
C ASN A 16 6.83 -0.58 -3.85
N GLY A 17 6.22 -0.02 -2.79
CA GLY A 17 6.47 -0.43 -1.42
C GLY A 17 6.17 -1.89 -1.11
N THR A 18 5.14 -2.48 -1.71
CA THR A 18 4.83 -3.90 -1.54
C THR A 18 5.90 -4.81 -2.15
N LEU A 19 6.41 -4.46 -3.34
CA LEU A 19 7.52 -5.19 -3.95
C LEU A 19 8.80 -5.08 -3.13
N SER A 20 9.09 -3.89 -2.59
CA SER A 20 10.24 -3.67 -1.72
C SER A 20 10.17 -4.55 -0.47
N GLU A 21 9.00 -4.63 0.16
CA GLU A 21 8.76 -5.50 1.31
C GLU A 21 8.92 -6.98 0.96
N ILE A 22 8.42 -7.41 -0.20
CA ILE A 22 8.60 -8.78 -0.68
C ILE A 22 10.09 -9.08 -0.90
N LEU A 23 10.84 -8.20 -1.57
CA LEU A 23 12.28 -8.40 -1.80
C LEU A 23 13.06 -8.54 -0.49
N VAL A 24 12.73 -7.73 0.51
CA VAL A 24 13.35 -7.87 1.85
C VAL A 24 13.03 -9.24 2.45
N GLY A 25 11.78 -9.66 2.41
CA GLY A 25 11.35 -10.97 2.90
C GLY A 25 11.98 -12.17 2.16
N LEU A 26 12.35 -11.97 0.89
CA LEU A 26 13.09 -12.94 0.08
C LEU A 26 14.61 -12.95 0.40
N GLY A 27 15.11 -12.05 1.26
CA GLY A 27 16.53 -11.91 1.59
C GLY A 27 17.34 -11.13 0.56
N LEU A 28 16.69 -10.34 -0.29
CA LEU A 28 17.30 -9.58 -1.39
C LEU A 28 17.54 -8.10 -1.04
N GLU A 29 17.39 -7.70 0.22
CA GLU A 29 17.51 -6.32 0.66
C GLU A 29 18.84 -5.67 0.23
N LYS A 30 19.95 -6.39 0.36
CA LYS A 30 21.29 -5.89 -0.02
C LYS A 30 21.45 -5.62 -1.52
N GLN A 31 20.54 -6.10 -2.34
CA GLN A 31 20.52 -5.88 -3.78
C GLN A 31 19.69 -4.66 -4.18
N LEU A 32 18.87 -4.12 -3.26
CA LEU A 32 18.13 -2.89 -3.48
C LEU A 32 19.08 -1.70 -3.52
N VAL A 33 19.08 -0.97 -4.63
CA VAL A 33 19.89 0.24 -4.83
C VAL A 33 19.07 1.52 -4.87
N GLY A 34 17.73 1.39 -4.93
CA GLY A 34 16.78 2.50 -4.85
C GLY A 34 15.35 1.99 -4.73
N VAL A 35 14.54 2.77 -4.04
CA VAL A 35 13.13 2.45 -3.78
C VAL A 35 12.26 3.71 -3.93
N ASP A 36 10.97 3.53 -4.17
CA ASP A 36 10.03 4.64 -4.15
C ASP A 36 9.72 5.14 -2.72
N VAL A 37 9.06 6.29 -2.61
CA VAL A 37 8.74 6.88 -1.28
C VAL A 37 7.74 6.08 -0.47
N THR A 38 6.99 5.15 -1.09
CA THR A 38 6.04 4.28 -0.37
C THR A 38 6.73 3.09 0.30
N SER A 39 7.99 2.86 -0.02
CA SER A 39 8.83 1.81 0.58
C SER A 39 9.33 2.23 1.96
N THR A 40 8.44 2.17 2.95
CA THR A 40 8.66 2.59 4.35
C THR A 40 8.92 1.42 5.30
N TYR A 41 8.79 0.18 4.82
CA TYR A 41 8.99 -1.00 5.65
C TYR A 41 9.83 -2.08 4.95
N PRO A 42 10.77 -2.69 5.68
CA PRO A 42 11.24 -2.30 7.03
C PRO A 42 11.98 -0.94 7.03
N ALA A 43 12.17 -0.35 8.20
CA ALA A 43 12.82 0.97 8.35
C ALA A 43 14.24 1.06 7.76
N SER A 44 14.91 -0.06 7.53
CA SER A 44 16.20 -0.11 6.83
C SER A 44 16.13 0.47 5.40
N LEU A 45 14.95 0.40 4.75
CA LEU A 45 14.72 0.95 3.42
C LEU A 45 14.75 2.50 3.38
N ASP A 46 14.61 3.17 4.52
CA ASP A 46 14.69 4.63 4.59
C ASP A 46 16.09 5.16 4.25
N LYS A 47 17.12 4.31 4.40
CA LYS A 47 18.51 4.63 4.07
C LYS A 47 18.80 4.55 2.56
N LEU A 48 17.90 3.96 1.78
CA LEU A 48 18.10 3.80 0.34
C LEU A 48 17.67 5.07 -0.41
N PRO A 49 18.33 5.39 -1.53
CA PRO A 49 17.92 6.46 -2.43
C PRO A 49 16.44 6.33 -2.80
N LYS A 50 15.70 7.43 -2.67
CA LYS A 50 14.28 7.50 -3.07
C LYS A 50 14.18 7.99 -4.51
N ILE A 51 13.58 7.18 -5.38
CA ILE A 51 13.39 7.49 -6.81
C ILE A 51 12.22 8.46 -7.08
N GLY A 52 11.56 8.93 -6.03
CA GLY A 52 10.43 9.85 -6.10
C GLY A 52 9.10 9.22 -5.70
N HIS A 53 8.07 10.06 -5.71
CA HIS A 53 6.69 9.64 -5.54
C HIS A 53 6.16 9.09 -6.88
N ASN A 54 5.29 8.12 -6.86
CA ASN A 54 4.74 7.43 -8.03
C ASN A 54 4.34 8.35 -9.21
N ARG A 55 3.87 9.58 -8.97
CA ARG A 55 3.50 10.56 -10.01
C ARG A 55 4.65 11.43 -10.50
N SER A 56 5.81 11.39 -9.85
CA SER A 56 6.97 12.22 -10.14
C SER A 56 8.25 11.41 -10.34
N ILE A 57 8.13 10.11 -10.57
CA ILE A 57 9.28 9.27 -10.88
C ILE A 57 9.75 9.60 -12.30
N ALA A 58 11.03 9.96 -12.43
CA ALA A 58 11.70 10.21 -13.70
C ALA A 58 12.67 9.08 -14.01
N ALA A 59 12.82 8.75 -15.31
CA ALA A 59 13.73 7.71 -15.76
C ALA A 59 15.18 7.99 -15.39
N GLU A 60 15.60 9.26 -15.47
CA GLU A 60 16.96 9.72 -15.15
C GLU A 60 17.35 9.39 -13.72
N GLY A 61 16.46 9.63 -12.74
CA GLY A 61 16.69 9.33 -11.34
C GLY A 61 16.89 7.83 -11.09
N ILE A 62 16.16 6.98 -11.82
CA ILE A 62 16.33 5.53 -11.77
C ILE A 62 17.65 5.11 -12.43
N LEU A 63 17.94 5.63 -13.61
CA LEU A 63 19.13 5.28 -14.38
C LEU A 63 20.43 5.71 -13.71
N ALA A 64 20.42 6.82 -12.97
CA ALA A 64 21.56 7.29 -12.18
C ALA A 64 22.01 6.27 -11.13
N LEU A 65 21.10 5.41 -10.65
CA LEU A 65 21.41 4.33 -9.72
C LEU A 65 22.04 3.10 -10.39
N ASN A 66 22.19 3.15 -11.72
CA ASN A 66 22.74 2.05 -12.54
C ASN A 66 22.16 0.67 -12.17
N PRO A 67 20.82 0.49 -12.23
CA PRO A 67 20.19 -0.80 -11.93
C PRO A 67 20.45 -1.82 -13.03
N ASP A 68 20.43 -3.11 -12.66
CA ASP A 68 20.34 -4.22 -13.61
C ASP A 68 18.88 -4.54 -13.93
N VAL A 69 17.99 -4.38 -12.95
CA VAL A 69 16.55 -4.60 -13.11
C VAL A 69 15.74 -3.54 -12.34
N ILE A 70 14.67 -3.07 -12.96
CA ILE A 70 13.67 -2.20 -12.36
C ILE A 70 12.36 -2.99 -12.27
N ILE A 71 11.78 -3.06 -11.08
CA ILE A 71 10.50 -3.72 -10.86
C ILE A 71 9.43 -2.73 -10.42
N TYR A 72 8.22 -2.94 -10.89
CA TYR A 72 7.04 -2.13 -10.55
C TYR A 72 5.77 -2.99 -10.62
N THR A 73 4.63 -2.47 -10.16
CA THR A 73 3.33 -3.14 -10.31
C THR A 73 2.46 -2.38 -11.30
N ASP A 74 1.45 -3.05 -11.85
CA ASP A 74 0.41 -2.42 -12.67
C ASP A 74 -0.39 -1.35 -11.90
N GLN A 75 -0.37 -1.39 -10.57
CA GLN A 75 -0.92 -0.35 -9.69
C GLN A 75 0.09 0.78 -9.38
N SER A 76 1.36 0.60 -9.73
CA SER A 76 2.38 1.65 -9.62
C SER A 76 2.15 2.69 -10.71
N MET A 77 2.27 3.96 -10.35
CA MET A 77 2.07 5.03 -11.32
C MET A 77 3.36 5.38 -12.10
N LEU A 78 4.17 4.38 -12.47
CA LEU A 78 5.17 4.60 -13.51
C LEU A 78 4.44 4.92 -14.81
N SER A 79 4.63 6.13 -15.31
CA SER A 79 3.98 6.51 -16.56
C SER A 79 4.48 5.64 -17.72
N PRO A 80 3.63 5.36 -18.73
CA PRO A 80 4.06 4.63 -19.93
C PRO A 80 5.30 5.25 -20.60
N THR A 81 5.43 6.58 -20.51
CA THR A 81 6.61 7.32 -21.03
C THR A 81 7.88 6.92 -20.29
N VAL A 82 7.84 6.90 -18.95
CA VAL A 82 9.00 6.50 -18.13
C VAL A 82 9.36 5.03 -18.39
N VAL A 83 8.38 4.14 -18.45
CA VAL A 83 8.61 2.72 -18.78
C VAL A 83 9.27 2.58 -20.17
N LYS A 84 8.80 3.33 -21.16
CA LYS A 84 9.41 3.33 -22.50
C LYS A 84 10.86 3.83 -22.46
N GLN A 85 11.15 4.92 -21.76
CA GLN A 85 12.51 5.46 -21.61
C GLN A 85 13.44 4.43 -20.94
N LEU A 86 13.00 3.79 -19.87
CA LEU A 86 13.77 2.76 -19.18
C LEU A 86 14.06 1.55 -20.08
N ASN A 87 13.07 1.07 -20.83
CA ASN A 87 13.27 -0.01 -21.79
C ASN A 87 14.27 0.38 -22.91
N SER A 88 14.18 1.63 -23.43
CA SER A 88 15.10 2.12 -24.46
C SER A 88 16.54 2.28 -23.97
N SER A 89 16.77 2.36 -22.65
CA SER A 89 18.11 2.42 -22.06
C SER A 89 18.79 1.04 -21.94
N GLY A 90 18.16 -0.03 -22.42
CA GLY A 90 18.67 -1.40 -22.34
C GLY A 90 18.54 -2.03 -20.94
N LYS A 91 17.85 -1.38 -20.00
CA LYS A 91 17.61 -1.93 -18.65
C LYS A 91 16.42 -2.89 -18.66
N LYS A 92 16.48 -3.91 -17.80
CA LYS A 92 15.37 -4.85 -17.64
C LYS A 92 14.27 -4.24 -16.77
N VAL A 93 13.09 -4.04 -17.34
CA VAL A 93 11.92 -3.46 -16.66
C VAL A 93 10.84 -4.53 -16.56
N VAL A 94 10.38 -4.81 -15.36
CA VAL A 94 9.45 -5.92 -15.08
C VAL A 94 8.24 -5.42 -14.33
N ALA A 95 7.07 -5.63 -14.90
CA ALA A 95 5.79 -5.36 -14.28
C ALA A 95 5.25 -6.63 -13.60
N PHE A 96 4.76 -6.49 -12.37
CA PHE A 96 4.01 -7.54 -11.69
C PHE A 96 2.54 -7.12 -11.55
N LYS A 97 1.62 -8.08 -11.68
CA LYS A 97 0.21 -7.84 -11.46
C LYS A 97 -0.08 -7.76 -9.96
N HIS A 98 -0.72 -6.67 -9.51
CA HIS A 98 -1.03 -6.45 -8.10
C HIS A 98 -2.55 -6.33 -7.90
N GLU A 99 -3.19 -7.42 -7.52
CA GLU A 99 -4.62 -7.45 -7.22
C GLU A 99 -4.85 -7.28 -5.71
N TYR A 100 -5.80 -6.43 -5.36
CA TYR A 100 -6.19 -6.19 -3.96
C TYR A 100 -7.11 -7.30 -3.45
N SER A 101 -6.53 -8.49 -3.23
CA SER A 101 -7.20 -9.67 -2.70
C SER A 101 -6.21 -10.57 -1.93
N ARG A 102 -6.72 -11.53 -1.17
CA ARG A 102 -5.91 -12.56 -0.50
C ARG A 102 -5.09 -13.36 -1.52
N GLU A 103 -5.76 -13.80 -2.55
CA GLU A 103 -5.19 -14.60 -3.65
C GLU A 103 -4.17 -13.79 -4.44
N GLY A 104 -4.46 -12.50 -4.68
CA GLY A 104 -3.56 -11.57 -5.34
C GLY A 104 -2.26 -11.36 -4.58
N ALA A 105 -2.33 -11.16 -3.26
CA ALA A 105 -1.15 -11.03 -2.42
C ALA A 105 -0.27 -12.30 -2.43
N ILE A 106 -0.90 -13.48 -2.33
CA ILE A 106 -0.20 -14.78 -2.39
C ILE A 106 0.47 -14.97 -3.75
N ARG A 107 -0.26 -14.67 -4.83
CA ARG A 107 0.26 -14.78 -6.20
C ARG A 107 1.45 -13.84 -6.42
N LEU A 108 1.34 -12.57 -6.01
CA LEU A 108 2.41 -11.60 -6.15
C LEU A 108 3.70 -12.04 -5.45
N ILE A 109 3.61 -12.54 -4.21
CA ILE A 109 4.76 -13.07 -3.47
C ILE A 109 5.42 -14.23 -4.23
N ARG A 110 4.62 -15.16 -4.77
CA ARG A 110 5.11 -16.30 -5.54
C ARG A 110 5.76 -15.90 -6.86
N GLU A 111 5.15 -14.98 -7.60
CA GLU A 111 5.68 -14.49 -8.89
C GLU A 111 7.01 -13.76 -8.71
N VAL A 112 7.11 -12.88 -7.71
CA VAL A 112 8.38 -12.20 -7.38
C VAL A 112 9.42 -13.20 -6.92
N GLY A 113 9.06 -14.16 -6.05
CA GLY A 113 9.94 -15.22 -5.60
C GLY A 113 10.44 -16.12 -6.74
N ALA A 114 9.58 -16.43 -7.70
CA ALA A 114 9.97 -17.21 -8.88
C ALA A 114 10.92 -16.44 -9.80
N TYR A 115 10.64 -15.15 -10.01
CA TYR A 115 11.46 -14.27 -10.85
C TYR A 115 12.90 -14.15 -10.32
N PHE A 116 13.07 -14.04 -9.01
CA PHE A 116 14.38 -13.90 -8.34
C PHE A 116 14.97 -15.24 -7.87
N ASN A 117 14.46 -16.38 -8.30
CA ASN A 117 14.92 -17.72 -7.91
C ASN A 117 14.88 -17.96 -6.37
N ALA A 118 13.94 -17.33 -5.66
CA ALA A 118 13.77 -17.40 -4.22
C ALA A 118 12.45 -18.07 -3.82
N LYS A 119 12.04 -19.14 -4.54
CA LYS A 119 10.75 -19.83 -4.35
C LYS A 119 10.55 -20.35 -2.93
N ALA A 120 11.58 -20.90 -2.30
CA ALA A 120 11.49 -21.45 -0.95
C ALA A 120 11.19 -20.35 0.09
N GLN A 121 11.80 -19.17 -0.04
CA GLN A 121 11.55 -18.02 0.81
C GLN A 121 10.14 -17.46 0.57
N ALA A 122 9.71 -17.39 -0.70
CA ALA A 122 8.35 -16.97 -1.05
C ALA A 122 7.29 -17.88 -0.42
N GLU A 123 7.44 -19.19 -0.44
CA GLU A 123 6.49 -20.11 0.19
C GLU A 123 6.46 -19.98 1.73
N LYS A 124 7.60 -19.69 2.37
CA LYS A 124 7.62 -19.36 3.80
C LYS A 124 6.81 -18.09 4.09
N MET A 125 6.95 -17.05 3.25
CA MET A 125 6.16 -15.82 3.39
C MET A 125 4.67 -16.08 3.16
N VAL A 126 4.32 -16.88 2.16
CA VAL A 126 2.92 -17.26 1.88
C VAL A 126 2.32 -18.02 3.05
N THR A 127 3.03 -18.98 3.63
CA THR A 127 2.58 -19.73 4.80
C THR A 127 2.31 -18.80 6.00
N ALA A 128 3.21 -17.86 6.25
CA ALA A 128 3.03 -16.87 7.32
C ALA A 128 1.83 -15.96 7.06
N LEU A 129 1.68 -15.46 5.82
CA LEU A 129 0.54 -14.66 5.40
C LEU A 129 -0.79 -15.41 5.59
N GLN A 130 -0.87 -16.66 5.15
CA GLN A 130 -2.07 -17.49 5.29
C GLN A 130 -2.42 -17.73 6.77
N ALA A 131 -1.42 -17.95 7.62
CA ALA A 131 -1.63 -18.10 9.06
C ALA A 131 -2.17 -16.81 9.71
N ASP A 132 -1.73 -15.63 9.26
CA ASP A 132 -2.27 -14.36 9.73
C ASP A 132 -3.69 -14.11 9.19
N LEU A 133 -3.94 -14.40 7.91
CA LEU A 133 -5.28 -14.28 7.30
C LEU A 133 -6.33 -15.13 8.00
N ALA A 134 -5.95 -16.31 8.47
CA ALA A 134 -6.85 -17.22 9.21
C ALA A 134 -7.25 -16.67 10.60
N LYS A 135 -6.50 -15.69 11.12
CA LYS A 135 -6.77 -15.08 12.45
C LYS A 135 -7.61 -13.79 12.35
N ILE A 136 -7.97 -13.34 11.16
CA ILE A 136 -8.80 -12.14 11.01
C ILE A 136 -10.15 -12.39 11.69
N PRO A 137 -10.54 -11.59 12.69
CA PRO A 137 -11.79 -11.80 13.38
C PRO A 137 -12.98 -11.40 12.50
N ALA A 138 -14.06 -12.19 12.56
CA ALA A 138 -15.34 -11.77 12.00
C ALA A 138 -16.03 -10.85 13.02
N PRO A 139 -16.33 -9.58 12.70
CA PRO A 139 -16.99 -8.68 13.63
C PRO A 139 -18.45 -9.08 13.81
N ALA A 140 -18.94 -9.11 15.07
CA ALA A 140 -20.35 -9.35 15.36
C ALA A 140 -21.26 -8.24 14.78
N ASN A 141 -20.76 -6.99 14.76
CA ASN A 141 -21.46 -5.82 14.25
C ASN A 141 -20.59 -5.11 13.20
N PRO A 142 -20.71 -5.44 11.91
CA PRO A 142 -19.99 -4.76 10.84
C PRO A 142 -20.29 -3.25 10.85
N LYS A 143 -19.22 -2.43 10.85
CA LYS A 143 -19.29 -0.96 10.85
C LYS A 143 -19.21 -0.41 9.43
N LYS A 144 -19.74 0.80 9.21
CA LYS A 144 -19.51 1.61 8.02
C LYS A 144 -18.23 2.44 8.22
N LEU A 145 -17.19 2.13 7.47
CA LEU A 145 -15.91 2.84 7.51
C LEU A 145 -15.83 3.81 6.33
N LEU A 146 -15.33 5.00 6.59
CA LEU A 146 -15.02 5.96 5.53
C LEU A 146 -13.54 6.31 5.61
N PHE A 147 -12.82 6.08 4.52
CA PHE A 147 -11.43 6.55 4.42
C PHE A 147 -11.40 7.98 3.88
N ILE A 148 -10.66 8.84 4.59
CA ILE A 148 -10.35 10.20 4.15
C ILE A 148 -8.84 10.30 3.86
N TYR A 149 -8.49 10.56 2.60
CA TYR A 149 -7.16 10.99 2.24
C TYR A 149 -7.05 12.50 2.48
N ALA A 150 -6.07 12.91 3.29
CA ALA A 150 -5.83 14.30 3.60
C ALA A 150 -4.37 14.69 3.38
N ARG A 151 -4.16 15.88 2.83
CA ARG A 151 -2.90 16.62 2.80
C ARG A 151 -3.23 18.07 3.13
N GLY A 152 -3.34 18.37 4.43
CA GLY A 152 -3.94 19.60 4.91
C GLY A 152 -5.42 19.70 4.54
N THR A 153 -6.04 20.82 4.84
CA THR A 153 -7.47 21.08 4.57
C THR A 153 -7.79 21.32 3.10
N GLY A 154 -6.78 21.64 2.28
CA GLY A 154 -6.95 21.95 0.85
C GLY A 154 -7.11 20.73 -0.05
N THR A 155 -6.76 19.52 0.41
CA THR A 155 -6.86 18.28 -0.38
C THR A 155 -7.48 17.18 0.46
N LEU A 156 -8.77 17.00 0.29
CA LEU A 156 -9.57 15.97 0.97
C LEU A 156 -10.26 15.10 -0.07
N MET A 157 -9.97 13.80 -0.05
CA MET A 157 -10.54 12.82 -0.95
C MET A 157 -11.11 11.65 -0.16
N VAL A 158 -12.18 11.05 -0.65
CA VAL A 158 -12.75 9.81 -0.11
C VAL A 158 -12.53 8.65 -1.07
N SER A 159 -12.31 7.48 -0.49
CA SER A 159 -12.07 6.23 -1.22
C SER A 159 -13.40 5.52 -1.47
N GLY A 160 -13.78 5.39 -2.74
CA GLY A 160 -14.95 4.63 -3.21
C GLY A 160 -14.68 3.15 -3.41
N ALA A 161 -15.53 2.51 -4.18
CA ALA A 161 -15.47 1.08 -4.50
C ALA A 161 -14.22 0.73 -5.34
N GLY A 162 -13.77 -0.52 -5.23
CA GLY A 162 -12.68 -1.08 -6.03
C GLY A 162 -11.26 -0.71 -5.57
N THR A 163 -11.12 0.24 -4.65
CA THR A 163 -9.82 0.66 -4.10
C THR A 163 -9.23 -0.39 -3.15
N SER A 164 -7.94 -0.31 -2.87
CA SER A 164 -7.30 -1.14 -1.83
C SER A 164 -7.96 -0.97 -0.47
N LEU A 165 -8.43 0.23 -0.14
CA LEU A 165 -9.12 0.53 1.12
C LEU A 165 -10.49 -0.13 1.20
N ASP A 166 -11.28 -0.07 0.12
CA ASP A 166 -12.55 -0.79 0.01
C ASP A 166 -12.35 -2.30 0.24
N LYS A 167 -11.33 -2.88 -0.40
CA LYS A 167 -10.99 -4.30 -0.24
C LYS A 167 -10.47 -4.63 1.16
N MET A 168 -9.71 -3.72 1.78
CA MET A 168 -9.24 -3.90 3.15
C MET A 168 -10.39 -3.86 4.16
N PHE A 169 -11.35 -2.94 3.99
CA PHE A 169 -12.53 -2.88 4.86
C PHE A 169 -13.34 -4.18 4.77
N ALA A 170 -13.59 -4.66 3.55
CA ALA A 170 -14.28 -5.93 3.33
C ALA A 170 -13.50 -7.12 3.92
N LEU A 171 -12.17 -7.14 3.79
CA LEU A 171 -11.30 -8.17 4.36
C LEU A 171 -11.37 -8.20 5.89
N ALA A 172 -11.45 -7.02 6.52
CA ALA A 172 -11.61 -6.86 7.96
C ALA A 172 -13.07 -7.10 8.44
N GLY A 173 -14.00 -7.46 7.55
CA GLY A 173 -15.40 -7.74 7.86
C GLY A 173 -16.29 -6.49 8.01
N HIS A 174 -15.84 -5.34 7.53
CA HIS A 174 -16.57 -4.08 7.59
C HIS A 174 -17.05 -3.63 6.20
N LYS A 175 -17.82 -2.55 6.14
CA LYS A 175 -18.37 -1.99 4.90
C LYS A 175 -17.76 -0.64 4.62
N ASN A 176 -17.48 -0.36 3.34
CA ASN A 176 -17.19 1.00 2.91
C ASN A 176 -18.47 1.84 3.01
N ALA A 177 -18.43 2.99 3.66
CA ALA A 177 -19.56 3.89 3.81
C ALA A 177 -19.99 4.51 2.47
N VAL A 178 -19.11 4.53 1.47
CA VAL A 178 -19.37 5.04 0.12
C VAL A 178 -19.05 3.96 -0.92
N SER A 179 -20.03 3.61 -1.74
CA SER A 179 -19.92 2.58 -2.77
C SER A 179 -20.50 3.01 -4.13
N GLY A 180 -21.07 4.22 -4.20
CA GLY A 180 -21.74 4.74 -5.40
C GLY A 180 -20.78 5.23 -6.51
N PHE A 181 -19.48 5.09 -6.33
CA PHE A 181 -18.45 5.45 -7.31
C PHE A 181 -17.20 4.59 -7.13
N ASN A 182 -16.40 4.50 -8.17
CA ASN A 182 -15.10 3.86 -8.16
C ASN A 182 -13.99 4.88 -7.88
N ASP A 183 -12.80 4.40 -7.41
CA ASP A 183 -11.65 5.24 -7.14
C ASP A 183 -11.86 6.30 -6.05
N PHE A 184 -11.19 7.43 -6.19
CA PHE A 184 -11.23 8.54 -5.24
C PHE A 184 -12.01 9.71 -5.80
N LYS A 185 -12.80 10.37 -4.94
CA LYS A 185 -13.49 11.63 -5.25
C LYS A 185 -13.23 12.67 -4.17
N PRO A 186 -13.31 13.97 -4.51
CA PRO A 186 -13.28 15.03 -3.50
C PRO A 186 -14.34 14.81 -2.42
N LEU A 187 -13.97 15.02 -1.17
CA LEU A 187 -14.88 14.99 -0.04
C LEU A 187 -15.77 16.25 -0.05
N THR A 188 -17.07 16.07 0.06
CA THR A 188 -18.02 17.16 0.33
C THR A 188 -18.74 16.92 1.65
N ALA A 189 -19.17 18.01 2.32
CA ALA A 189 -19.92 17.90 3.56
C ALA A 189 -21.22 17.10 3.38
N GLU A 190 -21.93 17.32 2.28
CA GLU A 190 -23.19 16.62 1.96
C GLU A 190 -22.95 15.13 1.77
N SER A 191 -21.92 14.72 1.00
CA SER A 191 -21.59 13.31 0.77
C SER A 191 -21.20 12.61 2.07
N LEU A 192 -20.46 13.31 2.94
CA LEU A 192 -20.04 12.79 4.23
C LEU A 192 -21.23 12.57 5.19
N VAL A 193 -22.13 13.55 5.28
CA VAL A 193 -23.33 13.47 6.12
C VAL A 193 -24.26 12.37 5.60
N ALA A 194 -24.45 12.26 4.28
CA ALA A 194 -25.27 11.22 3.67
C ALA A 194 -24.71 9.81 3.88
N ALA A 195 -23.38 9.64 3.78
CA ALA A 195 -22.70 8.38 4.06
C ALA A 195 -22.80 7.97 5.53
N ASN A 196 -22.79 8.95 6.43
CA ASN A 196 -22.88 8.80 7.88
C ASN A 196 -22.06 7.61 8.39
N PRO A 197 -20.72 7.66 8.28
CA PRO A 197 -19.85 6.58 8.73
C PRO A 197 -19.87 6.40 10.25
N ASP A 198 -19.63 5.15 10.69
CA ASP A 198 -19.46 4.82 12.11
C ASP A 198 -18.01 5.07 12.57
N VAL A 199 -17.04 4.99 11.64
CA VAL A 199 -15.62 5.22 11.91
C VAL A 199 -14.99 5.94 10.73
N LEU A 200 -14.17 6.95 11.01
CA LEU A 200 -13.30 7.60 10.04
C LEU A 200 -11.93 6.92 10.08
N VAL A 201 -11.41 6.59 8.91
CA VAL A 201 -10.08 5.97 8.76
C VAL A 201 -9.20 6.93 7.97
N LEU A 202 -7.99 7.20 8.46
CA LEU A 202 -7.00 8.05 7.79
C LEU A 202 -5.62 7.38 7.83
N PHE A 203 -4.74 7.80 6.95
CA PHE A 203 -3.32 7.57 7.19
C PHE A 203 -2.85 8.41 8.38
N SER A 204 -1.89 7.91 9.16
CA SER A 204 -1.34 8.65 10.31
C SER A 204 -0.86 10.05 9.90
N SER A 205 -0.11 10.16 8.80
CA SER A 205 0.33 11.44 8.24
C SER A 205 -0.82 12.34 7.76
N GLY A 206 -1.93 11.74 7.34
CA GLY A 206 -3.14 12.48 6.95
C GLY A 206 -3.79 13.17 8.15
N LEU A 207 -3.94 12.46 9.27
CA LEU A 207 -4.48 13.06 10.49
C LEU A 207 -3.55 14.14 11.06
N GLU A 208 -2.24 13.89 11.03
CA GLU A 208 -1.23 14.89 11.43
C GLU A 208 -1.34 16.17 10.59
N SER A 209 -1.55 16.05 9.27
CA SER A 209 -1.71 17.20 8.37
C SER A 209 -2.97 18.04 8.63
N LEU A 210 -3.92 17.49 9.40
CA LEU A 210 -5.14 18.14 9.85
C LEU A 210 -5.05 18.63 11.31
N GLU A 211 -3.86 18.66 11.90
CA GLU A 211 -3.66 19.02 13.30
C GLU A 211 -4.40 18.08 14.28
N GLY A 212 -4.50 16.80 13.92
CA GLY A 212 -5.10 15.77 14.76
C GLY A 212 -6.62 15.70 14.68
N ILE A 213 -7.22 15.04 15.68
CA ILE A 213 -8.67 14.81 15.73
C ILE A 213 -9.45 16.12 15.80
N GLU A 214 -8.95 17.10 16.55
CA GLU A 214 -9.64 18.41 16.69
C GLU A 214 -9.73 19.14 15.35
N GLY A 215 -8.68 19.11 14.55
CA GLY A 215 -8.71 19.68 13.21
C GLY A 215 -9.63 18.91 12.27
N LEU A 216 -9.60 17.57 12.34
CA LEU A 216 -10.51 16.72 11.56
C LEU A 216 -11.99 17.04 11.88
N LEU A 217 -12.34 17.22 13.17
CA LEU A 217 -13.71 17.53 13.59
C LEU A 217 -14.20 18.89 13.11
N LYS A 218 -13.31 19.83 12.82
CA LYS A 218 -13.66 21.15 12.24
C LYS A 218 -14.01 21.08 10.76
N LEU A 219 -13.68 19.98 10.08
CA LEU A 219 -14.03 19.83 8.66
C LEU A 219 -15.56 19.80 8.49
N PRO A 220 -16.10 20.47 7.44
CA PRO A 220 -17.53 20.53 7.20
C PRO A 220 -18.17 19.14 7.11
N GLY A 221 -19.22 18.92 7.91
CA GLY A 221 -19.99 17.67 7.93
C GLY A 221 -19.44 16.60 8.87
N VAL A 222 -18.16 16.62 9.28
CA VAL A 222 -17.56 15.57 10.11
C VAL A 222 -18.29 15.45 11.46
N ALA A 223 -18.46 16.54 12.18
CA ALA A 223 -19.12 16.55 13.49
C ALA A 223 -20.59 16.10 13.46
N SER A 224 -21.22 16.10 12.29
CA SER A 224 -22.61 15.65 12.10
C SER A 224 -22.76 14.15 11.93
N THR A 225 -21.67 13.43 11.63
CA THR A 225 -21.67 11.98 11.42
C THR A 225 -21.64 11.20 12.75
N ASN A 226 -22.00 9.91 12.71
CA ASN A 226 -21.81 9.01 13.85
C ASN A 226 -20.35 8.97 14.31
N ALA A 227 -19.41 8.86 13.37
CA ALA A 227 -17.99 8.85 13.66
C ALA A 227 -17.52 10.14 14.34
N GLY A 228 -17.95 11.31 13.84
CA GLY A 228 -17.59 12.61 14.41
C GLY A 228 -18.16 12.81 15.82
N LYS A 229 -19.45 12.54 16.03
CA LYS A 229 -20.11 12.62 17.34
C LYS A 229 -19.44 11.75 18.40
N ASN A 230 -19.02 10.55 18.02
CA ASN A 230 -18.38 9.59 18.92
C ASN A 230 -16.84 9.65 18.89
N ARG A 231 -16.26 10.59 18.13
CA ARG A 231 -14.81 10.76 17.96
C ARG A 231 -14.11 9.45 17.54
N LYS A 232 -14.82 8.61 16.77
CA LYS A 232 -14.33 7.31 16.29
C LYS A 232 -13.46 7.52 15.05
N VAL A 233 -12.17 7.69 15.30
CA VAL A 233 -11.13 7.91 14.30
C VAL A 233 -10.05 6.84 14.46
N VAL A 234 -9.71 6.18 13.37
CA VAL A 234 -8.64 5.17 13.28
C VAL A 234 -7.57 5.68 12.33
N THR A 235 -6.32 5.60 12.77
CA THR A 235 -5.17 5.86 11.91
C THR A 235 -4.28 4.64 11.77
N MET A 236 -3.72 4.47 10.57
CA MET A 236 -2.75 3.43 10.27
C MET A 236 -1.68 3.97 9.31
N ASP A 237 -0.52 3.31 9.29
CA ASP A 237 0.49 3.55 8.25
C ASP A 237 -0.09 3.26 6.86
N GLY A 238 0.22 4.12 5.89
CA GLY A 238 -0.37 4.04 4.56
C GLY A 238 0.00 2.76 3.82
N GLN A 239 1.29 2.40 3.78
CA GLN A 239 1.76 1.19 3.12
C GLN A 239 1.24 -0.08 3.82
N PHE A 240 1.16 -0.06 5.13
CA PHE A 240 0.62 -1.18 5.90
C PHE A 240 -0.87 -1.41 5.62
N LEU A 241 -1.66 -0.33 5.57
CA LEU A 241 -3.11 -0.41 5.34
C LEU A 241 -3.47 -0.78 3.89
N THR A 242 -2.68 -0.34 2.91
CA THR A 242 -3.05 -0.44 1.47
C THR A 242 -2.19 -1.41 0.67
N GLY A 243 -1.11 -1.94 1.25
CA GLY A 243 -0.07 -2.64 0.52
C GLY A 243 -0.48 -3.98 -0.10
N PHE A 244 -1.45 -4.69 0.45
CA PHE A 244 -1.85 -6.03 -0.03
C PHE A 244 -0.67 -6.95 -0.36
N GLY A 245 0.30 -6.98 0.55
CA GLY A 245 1.52 -7.75 0.47
C GLY A 245 1.68 -8.72 1.65
N PRO A 246 2.92 -8.99 2.07
CA PRO A 246 3.23 -9.98 3.12
C PRO A 246 2.54 -9.73 4.45
N ARG A 247 2.26 -8.46 4.79
CA ARG A 247 1.62 -8.06 6.05
C ARG A 247 0.10 -7.89 5.96
N LEU A 248 -0.56 -8.31 4.87
CA LEU A 248 -2.00 -8.12 4.65
C LEU A 248 -2.86 -8.62 5.81
N GLY A 249 -2.58 -9.83 6.31
CA GLY A 249 -3.34 -10.41 7.44
C GLY A 249 -3.18 -9.59 8.72
N LYS A 250 -1.95 -9.14 9.02
CA LYS A 250 -1.67 -8.28 10.18
C LYS A 250 -2.38 -6.93 10.09
N ALA A 251 -2.39 -6.33 8.91
CA ALA A 251 -3.09 -5.05 8.68
C ALA A 251 -4.60 -5.17 8.90
N ALA A 252 -5.22 -6.24 8.39
CA ALA A 252 -6.64 -6.49 8.59
C ALA A 252 -6.99 -6.78 10.06
N ILE A 253 -6.16 -7.53 10.78
CA ILE A 253 -6.32 -7.78 12.22
C ILE A 253 -6.23 -6.46 13.00
N GLU A 254 -5.21 -5.62 12.73
CA GLU A 254 -5.04 -4.34 13.42
C GLU A 254 -6.23 -3.40 13.16
N LEU A 255 -6.67 -3.31 11.90
CA LEU A 255 -7.86 -2.52 11.55
C LEU A 255 -9.08 -3.01 12.34
N SER A 256 -9.34 -4.33 12.36
CA SER A 256 -10.45 -4.93 13.11
C SER A 256 -10.38 -4.64 14.61
N GLN A 257 -9.18 -4.58 15.19
CA GLN A 257 -8.99 -4.27 16.61
C GLN A 257 -9.26 -2.80 16.92
N LYS A 258 -8.85 -1.88 16.03
CA LYS A 258 -9.02 -0.43 16.20
C LYS A 258 -10.46 0.04 15.96
N VAL A 259 -11.23 -0.70 15.18
CA VAL A 259 -12.64 -0.36 14.82
C VAL A 259 -13.65 -0.77 15.90
N LYS A 260 -13.29 -1.57 16.87
CA LYS A 260 -14.16 -2.04 17.97
C LYS A 260 -14.86 -0.94 18.74
#